data_cd15c04c0c284757494112fe35bdb2b1
#
_entry.id   cd15c04c0c284757494112fe35bdb2b1
#
_cell.length_a   1.000
_cell.length_b   1.000
_cell.length_c   1.000
_cell.angle_alpha   90.00
_cell.angle_beta   90.00
_cell.angle_gamma   90.00
#
_symmetry.space_group_name_H-M   'P 1'
#
loop_
_entity.id
_entity.type
_entity.pdbx_description
1 polymer ?
#
loop_
_entity_poly.entity_id
_entity_poly.type
_entity_poly.pdbx_seq_one_letter_code
_entity_poly.pdbx_strand_id
1 'polypeptide(L)'
;MREIQDSQLSQSRQLLPSRRALLAGAGVTCAAMLAGCAMSDANGGPTPATNGTATSAGGSAPATGGSAATGSAPAAGALAATSQVPDGGGKIIDGKNIVITQPRSGSFKAFSAICTHEGCIVSSVSNGTINCPCHGSKFSITDGAVVHGPATRPLPPIAINVEGTSIFLGNVASL
;
A
#
# COMPACT_ATOMS: atom_id res chain seq x y z
N MET A 1 55.22 9.56 17.29
CA MET A 1 54.11 8.66 17.62
C MET A 1 52.92 8.94 16.67
N ARG A 2 53.07 8.71 15.34
CA ARG A 2 52.04 8.99 14.34
C ARG A 2 52.05 8.00 13.15
N GLU A 3 52.63 6.81 13.30
CA GLU A 3 52.84 5.86 12.18
C GLU A 3 52.14 4.49 12.35
N ILE A 4 51.23 4.30 13.27
CA ILE A 4 50.61 2.99 13.49
C ILE A 4 49.13 2.94 13.06
N GLN A 5 48.56 3.98 12.52
CA GLN A 5 47.12 4.01 12.16
C GLN A 5 46.80 3.78 10.69
N ASP A 6 47.77 3.68 9.81
CA ASP A 6 47.54 3.56 8.36
C ASP A 6 47.47 2.09 7.83
N SER A 7 47.77 1.12 8.68
CA SER A 7 47.83 -0.30 8.24
C SER A 7 46.51 -1.07 8.34
N GLN A 8 45.46 -0.52 8.92
CA GLN A 8 44.19 -1.24 9.14
C GLN A 8 43.12 -0.99 8.08
N LEU A 9 43.35 -0.06 7.15
CA LEU A 9 42.35 0.32 6.12
C LEU A 9 42.46 -0.43 4.80
N SER A 10 43.48 -1.33 4.66
CA SER A 10 43.75 -1.98 3.36
C SER A 10 43.22 -3.41 3.20
N GLN A 11 42.58 -4.01 4.19
CA GLN A 11 42.21 -5.44 4.13
C GLN A 11 40.71 -5.75 3.96
N SER A 12 39.84 -4.75 3.76
CA SER A 12 38.38 -5.01 3.59
C SER A 12 37.89 -4.97 2.14
N ARG A 13 38.81 -5.09 1.18
CA ARG A 13 38.44 -5.08 -0.25
C ARG A 13 38.65 -6.43 -0.93
N GLN A 14 38.10 -7.49 -0.44
CA GLN A 14 37.97 -8.72 -1.24
C GLN A 14 36.82 -9.54 -0.67
N LEU A 15 35.83 -9.76 -1.50
CA LEU A 15 35.01 -10.94 -1.67
C LEU A 15 33.59 -10.54 -2.12
N LEU A 16 33.50 -10.20 -3.42
CA LEU A 16 32.23 -10.31 -4.14
C LEU A 16 32.25 -11.63 -4.91
N PRO A 17 31.40 -12.60 -4.59
CA PRO A 17 31.23 -13.78 -5.43
C PRO A 17 30.44 -13.44 -6.68
N SER A 18 31.10 -13.55 -7.82
CA SER A 18 30.50 -13.57 -9.14
C SER A 18 29.55 -14.76 -9.27
N ARG A 19 28.25 -14.50 -9.34
CA ARG A 19 27.25 -15.53 -9.69
C ARG A 19 26.91 -15.45 -11.17
N ARG A 20 27.80 -16.00 -11.99
CA ARG A 20 27.43 -16.56 -13.27
C ARG A 20 27.05 -18.02 -13.03
N ALA A 21 25.80 -18.34 -13.09
CA ALA A 21 25.31 -19.70 -13.24
C ALA A 21 24.41 -19.75 -14.45
N LEU A 22 24.95 -20.37 -15.48
CA LEU A 22 24.28 -20.92 -16.65
C LEU A 22 23.28 -21.99 -16.19
N LEU A 23 22.06 -21.90 -16.66
CA LEU A 23 21.16 -23.04 -16.72
C LEU A 23 20.53 -23.10 -18.11
N ALA A 24 21.10 -23.98 -18.91
CA ALA A 24 20.45 -24.61 -20.04
C ALA A 24 19.63 -25.80 -19.53
N GLY A 25 18.48 -26.07 -20.10
CA GLY A 25 17.70 -27.28 -19.82
C GLY A 25 16.24 -27.11 -20.24
N ALA A 26 15.97 -27.43 -21.54
CA ALA A 26 15.09 -28.50 -22.03
C ALA A 26 13.63 -28.45 -21.57
N GLY A 27 12.75 -28.12 -22.37
CA GLY A 27 11.73 -28.74 -23.18
C GLY A 27 10.88 -29.80 -22.49
N VAL A 28 9.56 -29.52 -22.36
CA VAL A 28 8.53 -30.53 -22.47
C VAL A 28 7.28 -29.85 -23.06
N THR A 29 6.99 -30.25 -24.28
CA THR A 29 5.71 -30.14 -24.96
C THR A 29 4.68 -31.02 -24.29
N CYS A 30 3.50 -30.51 -23.98
CA CYS A 30 2.29 -31.32 -23.86
C CYS A 30 1.16 -30.63 -24.56
N ALA A 31 0.66 -31.40 -25.52
CA ALA A 31 -0.40 -31.12 -26.46
C ALA A 31 -1.80 -31.14 -25.81
N ALA A 32 -2.65 -30.32 -26.41
CA ALA A 32 -4.07 -30.52 -26.72
C ALA A 32 -4.93 -31.46 -25.86
N MET A 33 -6.07 -30.92 -25.41
CA MET A 33 -7.37 -31.59 -25.55
C MET A 33 -8.46 -30.55 -25.71
N LEU A 34 -9.07 -30.59 -26.87
CA LEU A 34 -10.37 -30.07 -27.25
C LEU A 34 -11.48 -30.92 -26.61
N ALA A 35 -12.55 -30.31 -26.25
CA ALA A 35 -13.94 -30.76 -26.25
C ALA A 35 -14.69 -29.90 -25.23
N GLY A 36 -15.70 -29.15 -25.53
CA GLY A 36 -16.78 -29.37 -26.48
C GLY A 36 -18.07 -29.34 -25.72
N CYS A 37 -19.08 -28.69 -26.31
CA CYS A 37 -20.52 -28.83 -26.02
C CYS A 37 -21.03 -28.08 -24.77
N ALA A 38 -22.15 -27.44 -24.82
CA ALA A 38 -23.19 -27.18 -25.80
C ALA A 38 -24.25 -26.29 -25.14
N MET A 39 -24.79 -25.43 -25.92
CA MET A 39 -26.14 -24.92 -26.00
C MET A 39 -27.20 -25.49 -25.03
N SER A 40 -27.98 -24.60 -24.45
CA SER A 40 -29.45 -24.68 -24.38
C SER A 40 -29.95 -23.29 -24.05
N ASP A 41 -30.46 -22.55 -24.97
CA ASP A 41 -31.84 -22.35 -25.42
C ASP A 41 -32.85 -22.25 -24.26
N ALA A 42 -33.35 -21.11 -24.23
CA ALA A 42 -34.59 -20.58 -24.71
C ALA A 42 -35.65 -20.35 -23.65
N ASN A 43 -36.19 -19.24 -23.80
CA ASN A 43 -37.62 -18.96 -23.80
C ASN A 43 -38.25 -18.46 -22.51
N GLY A 44 -38.81 -17.31 -22.69
CA GLY A 44 -40.19 -17.09 -22.30
C GLY A 44 -40.44 -15.79 -21.55
N GLY A 45 -40.80 -14.80 -22.28
CA GLY A 45 -42.02 -14.05 -22.24
C GLY A 45 -42.29 -13.08 -21.08
N PRO A 46 -42.76 -11.92 -21.45
CA PRO A 46 -43.14 -10.86 -20.54
C PRO A 46 -44.62 -10.96 -20.17
N THR A 47 -44.98 -10.47 -18.97
CA THR A 47 -46.27 -9.85 -18.72
C THR A 47 -46.41 -9.40 -17.28
N PRO A 48 -47.43 -8.57 -16.96
CA PRO A 48 -47.22 -7.22 -16.47
C PRO A 48 -47.80 -6.98 -15.08
N ALA A 49 -47.45 -5.84 -14.58
CA ALA A 49 -48.16 -5.00 -13.60
C ALA A 49 -49.24 -5.61 -12.70
N THR A 50 -49.05 -5.43 -11.40
CA THR A 50 -50.14 -4.99 -10.54
C THR A 50 -49.61 -4.09 -9.42
N ASN A 51 -50.27 -2.95 -9.34
CA ASN A 51 -50.26 -1.99 -8.25
C ASN A 51 -50.47 -2.66 -6.89
N GLY A 52 -49.71 -2.25 -5.92
CA GLY A 52 -49.95 -2.52 -4.51
C GLY A 52 -49.46 -1.35 -3.69
N THR A 53 -50.31 -0.41 -3.47
CA THR A 53 -50.28 0.63 -2.45
C THR A 53 -50.31 -0.05 -1.07
N ALA A 54 -49.42 0.33 -0.17
CA ALA A 54 -49.70 0.63 1.23
C ALA A 54 -48.45 0.50 2.10
N THR A 55 -48.16 1.54 2.73
CA THR A 55 -48.21 1.83 4.17
C THR A 55 -46.86 1.80 4.87
N SER A 56 -46.52 3.00 5.28
CA SER A 56 -45.56 3.37 6.31
C SER A 56 -45.52 2.37 7.48
N ALA A 57 -44.33 1.93 7.80
CA ALA A 57 -43.98 1.64 9.18
C ALA A 57 -42.53 2.08 9.39
N GLY A 58 -42.38 3.05 10.27
CA GLY A 58 -41.11 3.54 10.75
C GLY A 58 -40.33 2.42 11.43
N GLY A 59 -39.13 2.21 10.93
CA GLY A 59 -38.09 1.43 11.56
C GLY A 59 -36.94 2.35 11.90
N SER A 60 -36.92 2.88 13.12
CA SER A 60 -35.75 3.52 13.69
C SER A 60 -34.59 2.54 13.67
N ALA A 61 -33.65 2.75 12.79
CA ALA A 61 -32.34 2.11 12.88
C ALA A 61 -31.64 2.67 14.14
N PRO A 62 -31.14 1.82 15.03
CA PRO A 62 -30.25 2.29 16.08
C PRO A 62 -28.98 2.78 15.41
N ALA A 63 -28.71 4.07 15.54
CA ALA A 63 -27.41 4.64 15.32
C ALA A 63 -26.45 3.96 16.30
N THR A 64 -25.77 2.93 15.82
CA THR A 64 -24.63 2.36 16.54
C THR A 64 -23.58 3.45 16.59
N GLY A 65 -23.47 4.05 17.75
CA GLY A 65 -22.48 5.06 18.05
C GLY A 65 -21.11 4.53 17.68
N GLY A 66 -20.53 5.11 16.62
CA GLY A 66 -19.11 5.00 16.37
C GLY A 66 -18.40 5.51 17.61
N SER A 67 -17.80 4.59 18.35
CA SER A 67 -16.87 4.93 19.43
C SER A 67 -15.79 5.79 18.79
N ALA A 68 -15.88 7.08 18.97
CA ALA A 68 -14.79 7.99 18.66
C ALA A 68 -13.63 7.53 19.54
N ALA A 69 -12.72 6.79 18.92
CA ALA A 69 -11.43 6.54 19.51
C ALA A 69 -10.86 7.92 19.85
N THR A 70 -10.77 8.20 21.14
CA THR A 70 -10.14 9.40 21.69
C THR A 70 -8.66 9.32 21.32
N GLY A 71 -8.35 9.63 20.07
CA GLY A 71 -7.01 9.64 19.56
C GLY A 71 -6.27 10.78 20.26
N SER A 72 -5.30 10.45 21.09
CA SER A 72 -4.34 11.42 21.61
C SER A 72 -3.87 12.31 20.47
N ALA A 73 -3.96 13.60 20.64
CA ALA A 73 -3.39 14.55 19.69
C ALA A 73 -1.90 14.24 19.53
N PRO A 74 -1.35 14.32 18.31
CA PRO A 74 0.06 14.10 18.09
C PRO A 74 0.89 15.17 18.83
N ALA A 75 2.08 14.80 19.31
CA ALA A 75 3.01 15.74 19.91
C ALA A 75 3.38 16.87 18.93
N ALA A 76 3.82 18.02 19.44
CA ALA A 76 4.22 19.14 18.61
C ALA A 76 5.33 18.73 17.63
N GLY A 77 5.15 19.02 16.33
CA GLY A 77 6.09 18.64 15.27
C GLY A 77 5.90 17.22 14.72
N ALA A 78 5.03 16.39 15.29
CA ALA A 78 4.75 15.08 14.75
C ALA A 78 3.93 15.17 13.45
N LEU A 79 4.12 14.17 12.58
CA LEU A 79 3.33 13.99 11.36
C LEU A 79 1.93 13.49 11.68
N ALA A 80 1.82 12.55 12.59
CA ALA A 80 0.57 11.94 13.02
C ALA A 80 0.74 11.25 14.37
N ALA A 81 -0.39 10.99 15.06
CA ALA A 81 -0.43 10.01 16.13
C ALA A 81 -0.53 8.60 15.54
N THR A 82 0.05 7.61 16.22
CA THR A 82 0.01 6.20 15.81
C THR A 82 -1.43 5.69 15.68
N SER A 83 -2.32 6.15 16.55
CA SER A 83 -3.77 5.82 16.52
C SER A 83 -4.52 6.36 15.30
N GLN A 84 -3.94 7.32 14.57
CA GLN A 84 -4.53 7.89 13.37
C GLN A 84 -4.19 7.11 12.10
N VAL A 85 -3.30 6.10 12.20
CA VAL A 85 -2.90 5.25 11.08
C VAL A 85 -3.47 3.86 11.32
N PRO A 86 -4.56 3.47 10.65
CA PRO A 86 -5.22 2.19 10.89
C PRO A 86 -4.34 1.01 10.47
N ASP A 87 -4.52 -0.12 11.17
CA ASP A 87 -3.86 -1.39 10.82
C ASP A 87 -4.32 -1.88 9.44
N GLY A 88 -3.41 -2.34 8.61
CA GLY A 88 -3.68 -2.71 7.21
C GLY A 88 -4.04 -1.53 6.30
N GLY A 89 -3.90 -0.29 6.80
CA GLY A 89 -4.26 0.94 6.11
C GLY A 89 -3.17 2.00 6.13
N GLY A 90 -3.59 3.27 6.12
CA GLY A 90 -2.67 4.40 6.16
C GLY A 90 -3.38 5.75 6.26
N LYS A 91 -2.58 6.78 6.40
CA LYS A 91 -2.99 8.18 6.48
C LYS A 91 -2.13 9.04 5.56
N ILE A 92 -2.77 9.85 4.75
CA ILE A 92 -2.11 10.89 3.96
C ILE A 92 -1.96 12.13 4.84
N ILE A 93 -0.78 12.73 4.82
CA ILE A 93 -0.46 13.91 5.62
C ILE A 93 -0.59 15.13 4.72
N ASP A 94 -1.66 15.89 4.93
CA ASP A 94 -1.97 17.07 4.14
C ASP A 94 -0.83 18.09 4.17
N GLY A 95 -0.54 18.67 3.00
CA GLY A 95 0.48 19.70 2.84
C GLY A 95 1.94 19.24 2.98
N LYS A 96 2.19 17.95 3.24
CA LYS A 96 3.56 17.42 3.35
C LYS A 96 3.94 16.43 2.26
N ASN A 97 3.00 16.05 1.39
CA ASN A 97 3.22 15.04 0.33
C ASN A 97 3.76 13.70 0.87
N ILE A 98 3.28 13.31 2.05
CA ILE A 98 3.69 12.07 2.73
C ILE A 98 2.44 11.21 2.93
N VAL A 99 2.58 9.92 2.70
CA VAL A 99 1.61 8.92 3.14
C VAL A 99 2.28 8.00 4.16
N ILE A 100 1.65 7.85 5.32
CA ILE A 100 2.08 6.91 6.37
C ILE A 100 1.18 5.70 6.28
N THR A 101 1.75 4.51 6.36
CA THR A 101 1.04 3.23 6.31
C THR A 101 1.36 2.39 7.53
N GLN A 102 0.45 1.49 7.86
CA GLN A 102 0.64 0.49 8.91
C GLN A 102 0.31 -0.90 8.36
N PRO A 103 1.26 -1.56 7.67
CA PRO A 103 1.01 -2.88 7.07
C PRO A 103 0.65 -3.97 8.08
N ARG A 104 1.14 -3.83 9.29
CA ARG A 104 0.84 -4.69 10.46
C ARG A 104 0.81 -3.82 11.69
N SER A 105 0.05 -4.23 12.68
CA SER A 105 -0.07 -3.51 13.95
C SER A 105 1.30 -3.16 14.53
N GLY A 106 1.51 -1.87 14.83
CA GLY A 106 2.77 -1.32 15.34
C GLY A 106 3.91 -1.17 14.33
N SER A 107 3.73 -1.58 13.06
CA SER A 107 4.74 -1.46 12.01
C SER A 107 4.40 -0.31 11.07
N PHE A 108 5.04 0.83 11.25
CA PHE A 108 4.79 2.02 10.44
C PHE A 108 5.81 2.17 9.31
N LYS A 109 5.34 2.62 8.16
CA LYS A 109 6.13 2.97 6.98
C LYS A 109 5.68 4.34 6.49
N ALA A 110 6.54 5.05 5.77
CA ALA A 110 6.14 6.26 5.08
C ALA A 110 6.72 6.28 3.67
N PHE A 111 5.96 6.89 2.78
CA PHE A 111 6.31 7.03 1.37
C PHE A 111 5.93 8.42 0.89
N SER A 112 6.54 8.83 -0.22
CA SER A 112 6.06 10.01 -0.95
C SER A 112 4.62 9.81 -1.38
N ALA A 113 3.77 10.81 -1.15
CA ALA A 113 2.40 10.80 -1.66
C ALA A 113 2.33 11.25 -3.13
N ILE A 114 3.48 11.53 -3.77
CA ILE A 114 3.56 11.93 -5.17
C ILE A 114 3.63 10.67 -6.02
N CYS A 115 2.60 10.43 -6.83
CA CYS A 115 2.51 9.29 -7.75
C CYS A 115 3.65 9.35 -8.78
N THR A 116 4.34 8.22 -8.95
CA THR A 116 5.51 8.12 -9.85
C THR A 116 5.15 8.01 -11.33
N HIS A 117 3.85 8.01 -11.67
CA HIS A 117 3.39 8.10 -13.07
C HIS A 117 3.52 9.53 -13.59
N GLU A 118 2.71 10.47 -13.07
CA GLU A 118 2.64 11.86 -13.54
C GLU A 118 2.57 12.89 -12.41
N GLY A 119 3.03 12.54 -11.21
CA GLY A 119 3.16 13.51 -10.12
C GLY A 119 1.86 13.87 -9.38
N CYS A 120 0.73 13.22 -9.67
CA CYS A 120 -0.50 13.42 -8.90
C CYS A 120 -0.31 13.02 -7.44
N ILE A 121 -1.03 13.67 -6.54
CA ILE A 121 -1.06 13.26 -5.14
C ILE A 121 -1.98 12.04 -4.99
N VAL A 122 -1.52 11.00 -4.30
CA VAL A 122 -2.36 9.85 -3.94
C VAL A 122 -3.49 10.31 -3.01
N SER A 123 -4.68 9.69 -3.11
CA SER A 123 -5.87 10.19 -2.41
C SER A 123 -6.43 9.25 -1.35
N SER A 124 -6.02 8.00 -1.34
CA SER A 124 -6.55 7.02 -0.38
C SER A 124 -5.59 5.88 -0.13
N VAL A 125 -5.77 5.24 1.03
CA VAL A 125 -5.11 3.99 1.38
C VAL A 125 -6.20 3.00 1.77
N SER A 126 -6.34 1.94 0.99
CA SER A 126 -7.37 0.91 1.20
C SER A 126 -6.97 -0.41 0.56
N ASN A 127 -7.49 -1.51 1.11
CA ASN A 127 -7.24 -2.87 0.59
C ASN A 127 -5.75 -3.19 0.42
N GLY A 128 -4.92 -2.73 1.36
CA GLY A 128 -3.47 -2.96 1.32
C GLY A 128 -2.72 -2.15 0.27
N THR A 129 -3.36 -1.13 -0.34
CA THR A 129 -2.76 -0.30 -1.38
C THR A 129 -2.93 1.20 -1.14
N ILE A 130 -1.94 1.97 -1.59
CA ILE A 130 -1.97 3.43 -1.72
C ILE A 130 -2.47 3.72 -3.13
N ASN A 131 -3.52 4.52 -3.28
CA ASN A 131 -4.23 4.68 -4.54
C ASN A 131 -4.09 6.09 -5.11
N CYS A 132 -3.72 6.17 -6.38
CA CYS A 132 -3.67 7.40 -7.13
C CYS A 132 -4.98 7.62 -7.91
N PRO A 133 -5.67 8.77 -7.75
CA PRO A 133 -6.97 8.99 -8.37
C PRO A 133 -6.88 9.34 -9.85
N CYS A 134 -5.74 9.87 -10.33
CA CYS A 134 -5.61 10.40 -11.69
C CYS A 134 -5.74 9.30 -12.75
N HIS A 135 -4.95 8.24 -12.63
CA HIS A 135 -4.90 7.17 -13.65
C HIS A 135 -4.98 5.77 -13.03
N GLY A 136 -5.36 5.67 -11.75
CA GLY A 136 -5.63 4.39 -11.11
C GLY A 136 -4.39 3.61 -10.66
N SER A 137 -3.18 4.19 -10.68
CA SER A 137 -1.99 3.51 -10.14
C SER A 137 -2.19 3.15 -8.67
N LYS A 138 -1.76 1.94 -8.29
CA LYS A 138 -1.81 1.42 -6.92
C LYS A 138 -0.44 0.96 -6.48
N PHE A 139 -0.12 1.24 -5.23
CA PHE A 139 1.17 0.91 -4.63
C PHE A 139 0.96 0.14 -3.32
N SER A 140 1.85 -0.77 -3.02
CA SER A 140 1.82 -1.57 -1.81
C SER A 140 2.06 -0.73 -0.56
N ILE A 141 1.29 -0.94 0.49
CA ILE A 141 1.50 -0.29 1.79
C ILE A 141 2.76 -0.79 2.51
N THR A 142 3.32 -1.93 2.09
CA THR A 142 4.45 -2.58 2.77
C THR A 142 5.80 -2.01 2.33
N ASP A 143 5.95 -1.73 1.04
CA ASP A 143 7.24 -1.39 0.43
C ASP A 143 7.15 -0.32 -0.66
N GLY A 144 5.95 0.21 -0.92
CA GLY A 144 5.72 1.21 -1.96
C GLY A 144 5.77 0.66 -3.38
N ALA A 145 5.96 -0.64 -3.58
CA ALA A 145 6.05 -1.26 -4.91
C ALA A 145 4.77 -1.06 -5.72
N VAL A 146 4.89 -0.99 -7.04
CA VAL A 146 3.74 -0.90 -7.93
C VAL A 146 2.94 -2.20 -7.89
N VAL A 147 1.67 -2.12 -7.52
CA VAL A 147 0.71 -3.23 -7.55
C VAL A 147 -0.14 -3.17 -8.81
N HIS A 148 -0.46 -1.94 -9.27
CA HIS A 148 -1.22 -1.71 -10.49
C HIS A 148 -0.72 -0.44 -11.18
N GLY A 149 -0.48 -0.52 -12.50
CA GLY A 149 -0.06 0.61 -13.32
C GLY A 149 -1.15 1.69 -13.50
N PRO A 150 -0.84 2.74 -14.26
CA PRO A 150 0.26 2.88 -15.22
C PRO A 150 1.63 3.28 -14.64
N ALA A 151 1.76 3.59 -13.35
CA ALA A 151 3.09 3.81 -12.75
C ALA A 151 4.00 2.58 -12.96
N THR A 152 5.28 2.82 -13.21
CA THR A 152 6.29 1.77 -13.44
C THR A 152 7.38 1.75 -12.38
N ARG A 153 7.38 2.72 -11.46
CA ARG A 153 8.37 2.85 -10.38
C ARG A 153 7.67 2.89 -9.03
N PRO A 154 8.28 2.33 -7.97
CA PRO A 154 7.72 2.38 -6.62
C PRO A 154 7.63 3.82 -6.10
N LEU A 155 6.80 4.04 -5.09
CA LEU A 155 6.83 5.27 -4.32
C LEU A 155 8.12 5.35 -3.50
N PRO A 156 8.84 6.47 -3.53
CA PRO A 156 10.04 6.65 -2.71
C PRO A 156 9.72 6.51 -1.21
N PRO A 157 10.50 5.74 -0.45
CA PRO A 157 10.36 5.66 0.99
C PRO A 157 10.81 6.95 1.66
N ILE A 158 10.19 7.27 2.80
CA ILE A 158 10.53 8.41 3.64
C ILE A 158 10.89 7.87 5.03
N ALA A 159 12.02 8.33 5.57
CA ALA A 159 12.41 7.96 6.93
C ALA A 159 11.45 8.58 7.95
N ILE A 160 11.02 7.77 8.91
CA ILE A 160 10.20 8.19 10.05
C ILE A 160 10.72 7.59 11.34
N ASN A 161 10.48 8.28 12.45
CA ASN A 161 10.73 7.79 13.81
C ASN A 161 9.39 7.72 14.55
N VAL A 162 9.19 6.65 15.32
CA VAL A 162 8.04 6.50 16.18
C VAL A 162 8.50 6.68 17.63
N GLU A 163 7.95 7.68 18.29
CA GLU A 163 8.26 8.00 19.68
C GLU A 163 6.97 7.99 20.49
N GLY A 164 6.83 6.98 21.34
CA GLY A 164 5.61 6.75 22.09
C GLY A 164 4.40 6.58 21.16
N THR A 165 3.46 7.52 21.22
CA THR A 165 2.23 7.52 20.40
C THR A 165 2.31 8.46 19.20
N SER A 166 3.48 9.00 18.87
CA SER A 166 3.65 10.00 17.82
C SER A 166 4.65 9.56 16.77
N ILE A 167 4.39 9.89 15.51
CA ILE A 167 5.22 9.59 14.34
C ILE A 167 5.84 10.90 13.86
N PHE A 168 7.15 10.95 13.79
CA PHE A 168 7.94 12.10 13.34
C PHE A 168 8.62 11.80 12.01
N LEU A 169 8.99 12.87 11.30
CA LEU A 169 9.90 12.75 10.18
C LEU A 169 11.27 12.29 10.71
N GLY A 170 11.80 11.24 10.14
CA GLY A 170 13.13 10.74 10.49
C GLY A 170 14.21 11.69 10.00
N ASN A 171 15.26 11.86 10.81
CA ASN A 171 16.43 12.59 10.38
C ASN A 171 17.25 11.71 9.42
N VAL A 172 17.48 12.15 8.19
CA VAL A 172 18.29 11.44 7.18
C VAL A 172 19.80 11.40 7.50
N ALA A 173 20.18 11.87 8.70
CA ALA A 173 21.59 11.95 9.12
C ALA A 173 22.18 10.63 9.63
N SER A 174 21.49 9.50 9.47
CA SER A 174 21.94 8.18 9.99
C SER A 174 21.83 7.07 8.93
N LEU A 175 22.37 7.31 7.72
CA LEU A 175 22.65 6.26 6.74
C LEU A 175 24.13 6.29 6.38
#